data_a2aee1a7b661bddc6f728417f9b5cb44
#
_entry.id   a2aee1a7b661bddc6f728417f9b5cb44
#
_cell.length_a   1.000
_cell.length_b   1.000
_cell.length_c   1.000
_cell.angle_alpha   90.00
_cell.angle_beta   90.00
_cell.angle_gamma   90.00
#
_symmetry.space_group_name_H-M   'P 1'
#
loop_
_entity.id
_entity.type
_entity.pdbx_description
1 polymer ?
#
loop_
_entity_poly.entity_id
_entity_poly.type
_entity_poly.pdbx_seq_one_letter_code
_entity_poly.pdbx_strand_id
1 'polypeptide(L)'
;MNINTNLKEQNTYDAIVIGSGISGGWAAKELTEKGLRVLMLERGMNIEHITDYESAMKDPWEFKHAGKMTEEQKKSHPVQTRDYPYQEANEKWWVNDLECPYTEDKRFDWYRGFHVGGKSLMWGRQSYRFS
;
A
#
# COMPACT_ATOMS: atom_id res chain seq x y z
N MET A 1 13.14 -9.13 -9.01
CA MET A 1 12.91 -7.67 -9.12
C MET A 1 14.15 -6.99 -8.56
N ASN A 2 14.83 -6.13 -9.30
CA ASN A 2 15.97 -5.39 -8.79
C ASN A 2 15.47 -4.04 -8.30
N ILE A 3 15.57 -3.80 -7.00
CA ILE A 3 15.26 -2.49 -6.41
C ILE A 3 16.55 -1.67 -6.46
N ASN A 4 16.55 -0.62 -7.27
CA ASN A 4 17.67 0.30 -7.34
C ASN A 4 17.33 1.59 -6.59
N THR A 5 18.03 1.84 -5.50
CA THR A 5 17.88 3.06 -4.70
C THR A 5 18.82 4.20 -5.14
N ASN A 6 19.77 3.92 -6.06
CA ASN A 6 20.76 4.86 -6.54
C ASN A 6 20.61 5.10 -8.06
N LEU A 7 19.90 6.15 -8.43
CA LEU A 7 19.68 6.57 -9.83
C LEU A 7 20.91 7.29 -10.46
N LYS A 8 22.11 6.84 -10.19
CA LYS A 8 23.33 7.49 -10.70
C LYS A 8 23.72 7.08 -12.13
N GLU A 9 23.09 6.08 -12.71
CA GLU A 9 23.38 5.62 -14.06
C GLU A 9 22.33 6.11 -15.05
N GLN A 10 22.76 6.70 -16.13
CA GLN A 10 21.89 7.05 -17.25
C GLN A 10 21.42 5.77 -17.96
N ASN A 11 20.32 5.22 -17.49
CA ASN A 11 19.66 4.10 -18.14
C ASN A 11 18.53 4.61 -19.05
N THR A 12 18.50 4.14 -20.27
CA THR A 12 17.39 4.38 -21.18
C THR A 12 16.34 3.29 -20.97
N TYR A 13 15.10 3.69 -20.81
CA TYR A 13 13.96 2.79 -20.64
C TYR A 13 12.94 3.02 -21.75
N ASP A 14 12.26 1.95 -22.15
CA ASP A 14 11.20 2.01 -23.17
C ASP A 14 9.87 2.46 -22.56
N ALA A 15 9.68 2.21 -21.27
CA ALA A 15 8.49 2.60 -20.53
C ALA A 15 8.79 2.93 -19.07
N ILE A 16 8.00 3.85 -18.50
CA ILE A 16 8.01 4.19 -17.07
C ILE A 16 6.64 3.87 -16.50
N VAL A 17 6.59 3.05 -15.46
CA VAL A 17 5.38 2.73 -14.70
C VAL A 17 5.45 3.43 -13.35
N ILE A 18 4.44 4.23 -13.03
CA ILE A 18 4.37 4.97 -11.77
C ILE A 18 3.41 4.25 -10.81
N GLY A 19 3.95 3.77 -9.70
CA GLY A 19 3.25 2.98 -8.68
C GLY A 19 3.33 1.49 -8.93
N SER A 20 3.58 0.74 -7.86
CA SER A 20 3.73 -0.73 -7.87
C SER A 20 2.49 -1.48 -7.37
N GLY A 21 1.34 -0.79 -7.29
CA GLY A 21 0.07 -1.43 -6.94
C GLY A 21 -0.40 -2.43 -7.99
N ILE A 22 -1.58 -3.00 -7.82
CA ILE A 22 -2.15 -4.04 -8.69
C ILE A 22 -2.07 -3.65 -10.18
N SER A 23 -2.50 -2.44 -10.53
CA SER A 23 -2.49 -1.97 -11.93
C SER A 23 -1.09 -1.76 -12.48
N GLY A 24 -0.21 -1.11 -11.70
CA GLY A 24 1.17 -0.87 -12.13
C GLY A 24 2.00 -2.14 -12.21
N GLY A 25 1.83 -3.05 -11.26
CA GLY A 25 2.48 -4.36 -11.29
C GLY A 25 2.08 -5.17 -12.52
N TRP A 26 0.79 -5.16 -12.87
CA TRP A 26 0.30 -5.83 -14.07
C TRP A 26 0.82 -5.18 -15.36
N ALA A 27 0.79 -3.84 -15.43
CA ALA A 27 1.34 -3.12 -16.58
C ALA A 27 2.83 -3.41 -16.79
N ALA A 28 3.62 -3.37 -15.71
CA ALA A 28 5.04 -3.69 -15.78
C ALA A 28 5.30 -5.14 -16.26
N LYS A 29 4.50 -6.10 -15.75
CA LYS A 29 4.56 -7.50 -16.19
C LYS A 29 4.33 -7.60 -17.71
N GLU A 30 3.23 -7.07 -18.21
CA GLU A 30 2.87 -7.14 -19.63
C GLU A 30 3.92 -6.48 -20.54
N LEU A 31 4.46 -5.35 -20.12
CA LEU A 31 5.47 -4.63 -20.89
C LEU A 31 6.81 -5.39 -20.92
N THR A 32 7.24 -5.93 -19.78
CA THR A 32 8.50 -6.68 -19.70
C THR A 32 8.42 -8.03 -20.43
N GLU A 33 7.28 -8.72 -20.39
CA GLU A 33 7.06 -9.95 -21.16
C GLU A 33 7.09 -9.73 -22.68
N LYS A 34 6.82 -8.50 -23.13
CA LYS A 34 6.99 -8.08 -24.53
C LYS A 34 8.41 -7.64 -24.88
N GLY A 35 9.36 -7.80 -23.94
CA GLY A 35 10.76 -7.49 -24.14
C GLY A 35 11.14 -6.02 -23.93
N LEU A 36 10.23 -5.19 -23.42
CA LEU A 36 10.51 -3.78 -23.12
C LEU A 36 11.30 -3.63 -21.82
N ARG A 37 12.21 -2.64 -21.81
CA ARG A 37 12.92 -2.23 -20.60
C ARG A 37 12.04 -1.27 -19.82
N VAL A 38 11.59 -1.68 -18.65
CA VAL A 38 10.63 -0.93 -17.84
C VAL A 38 11.27 -0.41 -16.56
N LEU A 39 11.13 0.89 -16.31
CA LEU A 39 11.41 1.50 -15.01
C LEU A 39 10.10 1.61 -14.23
N MET A 40 10.05 0.99 -13.04
CA MET A 40 8.94 1.20 -12.12
C MET A 40 9.37 2.12 -10.98
N LEU A 41 8.60 3.19 -10.78
CA LEU A 41 8.78 4.16 -9.70
C LEU A 41 7.72 3.93 -8.63
N GLU A 42 8.17 3.73 -7.39
CA GLU A 42 7.30 3.60 -6.21
C GLU A 42 7.68 4.65 -5.16
N ARG A 43 6.68 5.34 -4.59
CA ARG A 43 6.95 6.37 -3.57
C ARG A 43 7.05 5.79 -2.17
N GLY A 44 6.49 4.60 -1.97
CA GLY A 44 6.38 3.97 -0.66
C GLY A 44 7.60 3.12 -0.28
N MET A 45 7.59 2.63 0.95
CA MET A 45 8.64 1.77 1.47
C MET A 45 8.63 0.39 0.79
N ASN A 46 9.79 -0.23 0.74
CA ASN A 46 9.88 -1.65 0.40
C ASN A 46 9.29 -2.48 1.54
N ILE A 47 8.61 -3.56 1.18
CA ILE A 47 8.06 -4.53 2.11
C ILE A 47 8.76 -5.87 1.89
N GLU A 48 9.44 -6.34 2.92
CA GLU A 48 10.03 -7.68 2.90
C GLU A 48 8.97 -8.72 3.26
N HIS A 49 8.74 -9.63 2.34
CA HIS A 49 7.76 -10.70 2.51
C HIS A 49 8.11 -11.54 3.76
N ILE A 50 7.12 -11.81 4.58
CA ILE A 50 7.18 -12.51 5.88
C ILE A 50 7.75 -11.63 7.00
N THR A 51 8.93 -11.02 6.82
CA THR A 51 9.61 -10.26 7.87
C THR A 51 8.81 -9.06 8.35
N ASP A 52 8.18 -8.34 7.40
CA ASP A 52 7.37 -7.15 7.72
C ASP A 52 5.93 -7.46 8.10
N TYR A 53 5.53 -8.75 8.07
CA TYR A 53 4.16 -9.16 8.43
C TYR A 53 4.05 -9.55 9.91
N GLU A 54 4.54 -8.71 10.80
CA GLU A 54 4.62 -8.95 12.24
C GLU A 54 3.27 -9.34 12.89
N SER A 55 2.18 -8.86 12.31
CA SER A 55 0.83 -9.11 12.81
C SER A 55 0.14 -10.32 12.19
N ALA A 56 0.71 -10.91 11.12
CA ALA A 56 0.01 -11.92 10.31
C ALA A 56 -0.30 -13.22 11.05
N MET A 57 0.52 -13.56 12.06
CA MET A 57 0.40 -14.80 12.84
C MET A 57 -0.06 -14.54 14.29
N LYS A 58 -0.40 -13.30 14.63
CA LYS A 58 -0.87 -12.94 15.97
C LYS A 58 -2.36 -13.15 16.13
N ASP A 59 -2.73 -13.77 17.21
CA ASP A 59 -4.12 -13.85 17.64
C ASP A 59 -4.60 -12.50 18.21
N PRO A 60 -5.91 -12.21 18.21
CA PRO A 60 -6.44 -10.94 18.69
C PRO A 60 -6.00 -10.54 20.10
N TRP A 61 -5.82 -11.52 21.00
CA TRP A 61 -5.39 -11.26 22.38
C TRP A 61 -3.89 -10.96 22.53
N GLU A 62 -3.08 -11.17 21.50
CA GLU A 62 -1.66 -10.83 21.51
C GLU A 62 -1.40 -9.36 21.15
N PHE A 63 -2.44 -8.66 20.69
CA PHE A 63 -2.37 -7.23 20.46
C PHE A 63 -2.61 -6.45 21.76
N LYS A 64 -1.94 -5.32 21.89
CA LYS A 64 -2.04 -4.44 23.09
C LYS A 64 -3.48 -4.05 23.43
N HIS A 65 -4.31 -3.86 22.41
CA HIS A 65 -5.71 -3.47 22.55
C HIS A 65 -6.68 -4.55 22.03
N ALA A 66 -6.24 -5.80 22.00
CA ALA A 66 -7.02 -6.94 21.49
C ALA A 66 -7.58 -6.69 20.08
N GLY A 67 -6.77 -6.08 19.21
CA GLY A 67 -7.12 -5.74 17.82
C GLY A 67 -8.04 -4.54 17.66
N LYS A 68 -8.46 -3.91 18.76
CA LYS A 68 -9.36 -2.75 18.73
C LYS A 68 -8.56 -1.45 18.66
N MET A 69 -9.09 -0.49 17.91
CA MET A 69 -8.53 0.85 17.87
C MET A 69 -8.89 1.63 19.14
N THR A 70 -7.92 2.33 19.71
CA THR A 70 -8.15 3.26 20.82
C THR A 70 -8.87 4.53 20.32
N GLU A 71 -9.49 5.27 21.25
CA GLU A 71 -10.11 6.55 20.90
C GLU A 71 -9.09 7.59 20.38
N GLU A 72 -7.85 7.49 20.82
CA GLU A 72 -6.75 8.33 20.36
C GLU A 72 -6.36 8.03 18.91
N GLN A 73 -6.23 6.75 18.58
CA GLN A 73 -5.99 6.30 17.21
C GLN A 73 -7.15 6.66 16.27
N LYS A 74 -8.39 6.54 16.73
CA LYS A 74 -9.56 6.98 15.96
C LYS A 74 -9.55 8.49 15.67
N LYS A 75 -9.07 9.29 16.61
CA LYS A 75 -8.94 10.76 16.41
C LYS A 75 -7.83 11.11 15.44
N SER A 76 -6.72 10.37 15.46
CA SER A 76 -5.59 10.60 14.53
C SER A 76 -5.87 10.09 13.10
N HIS A 77 -6.77 9.13 12.94
CA HIS A 77 -7.11 8.52 11.64
C HIS A 77 -8.63 8.56 11.37
N PRO A 78 -9.23 9.77 11.32
CA PRO A 78 -10.70 9.90 11.28
C PRO A 78 -11.33 9.39 9.97
N VAL A 79 -10.58 9.34 8.89
CA VAL A 79 -11.02 8.80 7.59
C VAL A 79 -10.88 7.29 7.58
N GLN A 80 -9.71 6.78 7.94
CA GLN A 80 -9.38 5.35 7.91
C GLN A 80 -10.25 4.52 8.84
N THR A 81 -10.63 5.07 10.00
CA THR A 81 -11.52 4.38 10.97
C THR A 81 -12.92 4.09 10.44
N ARG A 82 -13.31 4.65 9.30
CA ARG A 82 -14.58 4.35 8.65
C ARG A 82 -14.51 3.10 7.78
N ASP A 83 -13.29 2.64 7.47
CA ASP A 83 -13.09 1.45 6.66
C ASP A 83 -13.02 0.21 7.56
N TYR A 84 -13.84 -0.80 7.26
CA TYR A 84 -13.94 -2.02 8.08
C TYR A 84 -12.64 -2.82 8.21
N PRO A 85 -11.70 -2.83 7.24
CA PRO A 85 -10.44 -3.53 7.37
C PRO A 85 -9.38 -2.78 8.19
N TYR A 86 -9.63 -1.51 8.58
CA TYR A 86 -8.70 -0.75 9.39
C TYR A 86 -8.73 -1.21 10.85
N GLN A 87 -7.63 -1.79 11.31
CA GLN A 87 -7.49 -2.40 12.63
C GLN A 87 -6.09 -2.16 13.21
N GLU A 88 -5.93 -2.34 14.52
CA GLU A 88 -4.63 -2.27 15.20
C GLU A 88 -3.55 -3.10 14.48
N ALA A 89 -3.91 -4.27 13.97
CA ALA A 89 -3.00 -5.18 13.29
C ALA A 89 -2.39 -4.62 11.98
N ASN A 90 -3.06 -3.68 11.34
CA ASN A 90 -2.66 -3.17 10.01
C ASN A 90 -2.54 -1.65 9.93
N GLU A 91 -2.62 -0.95 11.05
CA GLU A 91 -2.53 0.51 11.12
C GLU A 91 -1.31 1.06 10.35
N LYS A 92 -0.16 0.41 10.47
CA LYS A 92 1.09 0.83 9.83
C LYS A 92 1.05 0.87 8.30
N TRP A 93 0.11 0.19 7.67
CA TRP A 93 -0.04 0.17 6.22
C TRP A 93 -0.85 1.33 5.67
N TRP A 94 -1.52 2.07 6.54
CA TRP A 94 -2.41 3.16 6.16
C TRP A 94 -1.71 4.51 6.28
N VAL A 95 -1.94 5.36 5.27
CA VAL A 95 -1.40 6.72 5.30
C VAL A 95 -2.23 7.57 6.25
N ASN A 96 -1.56 8.24 7.18
CA ASN A 96 -2.16 9.24 8.04
C ASN A 96 -2.39 10.54 7.25
N ASP A 97 -3.64 10.96 7.13
CA ASP A 97 -4.01 12.17 6.37
C ASP A 97 -3.62 13.47 7.08
N LEU A 98 -3.35 13.42 8.39
CA LEU A 98 -2.82 14.58 9.12
C LEU A 98 -1.35 14.85 8.78
N GLU A 99 -0.59 13.79 8.48
CA GLU A 99 0.82 13.88 8.07
C GLU A 99 0.96 14.09 6.55
N CYS A 100 0.08 13.48 5.78
CA CYS A 100 0.05 13.54 4.33
C CYS A 100 -1.33 14.00 3.84
N PRO A 101 -1.69 15.28 4.03
CA PRO A 101 -2.99 15.79 3.63
C PRO A 101 -3.20 15.74 2.12
N TYR A 102 -4.44 15.70 1.72
CA TYR A 102 -4.86 15.87 0.33
C TYR A 102 -5.94 16.96 0.24
N THR A 103 -6.06 17.57 -0.93
CA THR A 103 -7.09 18.56 -1.22
C THR A 103 -8.25 17.90 -1.94
N GLU A 104 -9.48 18.21 -1.53
CA GLU A 104 -10.70 17.72 -2.16
C GLU A 104 -11.63 18.90 -2.51
N ASP A 105 -12.18 18.89 -3.73
CA ASP A 105 -13.22 19.85 -4.12
C ASP A 105 -14.60 19.41 -3.63
N LYS A 106 -14.81 18.10 -3.59
CA LYS A 106 -15.98 17.45 -3.00
C LYS A 106 -15.51 16.41 -2.01
N ARG A 107 -16.23 16.24 -0.93
CA ARG A 107 -15.89 15.28 0.10
C ARG A 107 -15.62 13.89 -0.48
N PHE A 108 -14.42 13.38 -0.19
CA PHE A 108 -13.94 12.08 -0.64
C PHE A 108 -13.06 11.43 0.42
N ASP A 109 -13.43 10.23 0.88
CA ASP A 109 -12.61 9.46 1.81
C ASP A 109 -11.58 8.65 1.02
N TRP A 110 -10.33 9.07 1.03
CA TRP A 110 -9.26 8.45 0.25
C TRP A 110 -8.37 7.56 1.10
N TYR A 111 -8.59 6.27 1.04
CA TYR A 111 -7.74 5.28 1.71
C TYR A 111 -6.48 5.03 0.88
N ARG A 112 -5.31 5.38 1.45
CA ARG A 112 -4.02 5.33 0.79
C ARG A 112 -3.04 4.45 1.54
N GLY A 113 -2.14 3.76 0.80
CA GLY A 113 -1.01 3.04 1.34
C GLY A 113 0.24 3.34 0.52
N PHE A 114 1.33 3.71 1.18
CA PHE A 114 2.60 4.05 0.54
C PHE A 114 3.64 2.96 0.79
N HIS A 115 3.53 1.87 0.03
CA HIS A 115 4.45 0.75 0.06
C HIS A 115 4.43 -0.02 -1.25
N VAL A 116 5.46 -0.79 -1.51
CA VAL A 116 5.53 -1.70 -2.66
C VAL A 116 4.35 -2.66 -2.61
N GLY A 117 3.62 -2.78 -3.72
CA GLY A 117 2.38 -3.55 -3.81
C GLY A 117 1.10 -2.73 -3.54
N GLY A 118 1.24 -1.48 -3.07
CA GLY A 118 0.10 -0.58 -2.86
C GLY A 118 -0.96 -1.17 -1.93
N LYS A 119 -2.23 -0.98 -2.25
CA LYS A 119 -3.37 -1.45 -1.42
C LYS A 119 -3.52 -2.97 -1.29
N SER A 120 -2.66 -3.77 -1.93
CA SER A 120 -2.71 -5.23 -1.82
C SER A 120 -2.56 -5.75 -0.39
N LEU A 121 -1.96 -4.97 0.52
CA LEU A 121 -1.81 -5.31 1.94
C LEU A 121 -2.96 -4.82 2.83
N MET A 122 -3.81 -3.94 2.33
CA MET A 122 -4.81 -3.22 3.12
C MET A 122 -6.24 -3.68 2.87
N TRP A 123 -6.53 -4.20 1.69
CA TRP A 123 -7.90 -4.55 1.29
C TRP A 123 -8.40 -5.84 1.94
N GLY A 124 -9.71 -6.00 2.01
CA GLY A 124 -10.33 -7.17 2.65
C GLY A 124 -10.21 -8.49 1.89
N ARG A 125 -9.44 -8.54 0.80
CA ARG A 125 -9.15 -9.73 -0.04
C ARG A 125 -10.39 -10.41 -0.63
N GLN A 126 -11.46 -9.67 -0.79
CA GLN A 126 -12.65 -10.14 -1.47
C GLN A 126 -12.49 -9.98 -2.98
N SER A 127 -12.70 -11.06 -3.71
CA SER A 127 -12.65 -11.07 -5.16
C SER A 127 -13.90 -11.72 -5.69
N TYR A 128 -14.65 -10.99 -6.51
CA TYR A 128 -15.85 -11.48 -7.17
C TYR A 128 -15.63 -11.52 -8.66
N ARG A 129 -16.13 -12.58 -9.29
CA ARG A 129 -16.20 -12.63 -10.73
C ARG A 129 -17.49 -11.92 -11.16
N PHE A 130 -17.34 -10.89 -11.96
CA PHE A 130 -18.49 -10.26 -12.60
C PHE A 130 -18.98 -11.16 -13.76
N SER A 131 -20.26 -11.44 -13.77
CA SER A 131 -20.93 -12.23 -14.82
C SER A 131 -21.41 -11.33 -15.95
#